data_d3b6be642d7f3bbf7fb7fc8c9825efec
#
_entry.id   d3b6be642d7f3bbf7fb7fc8c9825efec
#
_cell.length_a   1.000
_cell.length_b   1.000
_cell.length_c   1.000
_cell.angle_alpha   90.00
_cell.angle_beta   90.00
_cell.angle_gamma   90.00
#
_symmetry.space_group_name_H-M   'P 1'
#
loop_
_entity.id
_entity.type
_entity.pdbx_description
1 polymer ?
#
loop_
_entity_poly.entity_id
_entity_poly.type
_entity_poly.pdbx_seq_one_letter_code
_entity_poly.pdbx_strand_id
1 'polypeptide(L)'
;MARIPYPKIEELSEKIRSRTEKLPPLNILRLFMHAQTNVIPLLSLGTSILTEQELDAKLRELAILRVAHLTGANYEWTQHVPIAKQTGVTDAQVAAIR
;
A
#
# COMPACT_ATOMS: atom_id res chain seq x y z
N MET A 1 2.55 1.18 -15.86
CA MET A 1 2.81 2.62 -16.07
C MET A 1 1.58 3.40 -15.61
N ALA A 2 1.76 4.47 -14.85
CA ALA A 2 0.66 5.34 -14.45
C ALA A 2 0.06 6.04 -15.68
N ARG A 3 -1.28 6.17 -15.74
CA ARG A 3 -1.98 6.86 -16.84
C ARG A 3 -1.88 8.38 -16.74
N ILE A 4 -1.59 8.89 -15.55
CA ILE A 4 -1.39 10.31 -15.27
C ILE A 4 0.02 10.49 -14.68
N PRO A 5 0.69 11.62 -14.92
CA PRO A 5 1.97 11.89 -14.29
C PRO A 5 1.82 12.01 -12.77
N TYR A 6 2.87 11.73 -12.03
CA TYR A 6 2.89 12.02 -10.60
C TYR A 6 2.94 13.54 -10.38
N PRO A 7 2.30 14.06 -9.32
CA PRO A 7 2.43 15.47 -8.99
C PRO A 7 3.88 15.81 -8.65
N LYS A 8 4.28 17.01 -8.98
CA LYS A 8 5.60 17.52 -8.62
C LYS A 8 5.62 17.88 -7.13
N ILE A 9 6.73 17.60 -6.47
CA ILE A 9 6.89 17.87 -5.03
C ILE A 9 6.68 19.36 -4.71
N GLU A 10 7.10 20.23 -5.60
CA GLU A 10 6.97 21.68 -5.46
C GLU A 10 5.52 22.15 -5.48
N GLU A 11 4.63 21.39 -6.08
CA GLU A 11 3.19 21.69 -6.19
C GLU A 11 2.40 21.25 -4.94
N LEU A 12 3.03 20.46 -4.06
CA LEU A 12 2.39 19.97 -2.84
C LEU A 12 2.48 21.01 -1.72
N SER A 13 1.46 21.06 -0.86
CA SER A 13 1.51 21.87 0.34
C SER A 13 2.63 21.41 1.28
N GLU A 14 3.20 22.33 2.07
CA GLU A 14 4.24 22.00 3.04
C GLU A 14 3.79 20.92 4.02
N LYS A 15 2.54 20.96 4.45
CA LYS A 15 1.94 19.94 5.32
C LYS A 15 2.04 18.52 4.71
N ILE A 16 1.79 18.40 3.43
CA ILE A 16 1.88 17.10 2.73
C ILE A 16 3.34 16.70 2.55
N ARG A 17 4.19 17.62 2.11
CA ARG A 17 5.63 17.35 1.96
C ARG A 17 6.25 16.83 3.25
N SER A 18 6.06 17.53 4.37
CA SER A 18 6.61 17.13 5.66
C SER A 18 6.10 15.78 6.17
N ARG A 19 4.86 15.42 5.85
CA ARG A 19 4.26 14.12 6.23
C ARG A 19 4.70 12.97 5.34
N THR A 20 5.03 13.24 4.08
CA THR A 20 5.31 12.23 3.08
C THR A 20 6.80 12.05 2.77
N GLU A 21 7.65 13.01 3.12
CA GLU A 21 9.09 12.98 2.83
C GLU A 21 9.83 11.77 3.40
N LYS A 22 9.35 11.21 4.51
CA LYS A 22 9.93 10.03 5.18
C LYS A 22 9.32 8.72 4.73
N LEU A 23 8.31 8.76 3.87
CA LEU A 23 7.66 7.56 3.37
C LEU A 23 8.47 6.94 2.22
N PRO A 24 8.39 5.62 2.05
CA PRO A 24 9.00 4.99 0.90
C PRO A 24 8.37 5.53 -0.40
N PRO A 25 9.14 5.69 -1.48
CA PRO A 25 8.65 6.30 -2.74
C PRO A 25 7.77 5.33 -3.54
N LEU A 26 6.73 4.79 -2.91
CA LEU A 26 5.79 3.87 -3.54
C LEU A 26 4.91 4.62 -4.54
N ASN A 27 4.68 4.01 -5.69
CA ASN A 27 3.88 4.61 -6.76
C ASN A 27 2.46 4.95 -6.32
N ILE A 28 1.84 4.11 -5.49
CA ILE A 28 0.50 4.36 -4.95
C ILE A 28 0.47 5.63 -4.10
N LEU A 29 1.47 5.84 -3.24
CA LEU A 29 1.55 7.05 -2.40
C LEU A 29 1.75 8.30 -3.27
N ARG A 30 2.60 8.20 -4.29
CA ARG A 30 2.83 9.29 -5.25
C ARG A 30 1.56 9.67 -6.01
N LEU A 31 0.75 8.69 -6.40
CA LEU A 31 -0.55 8.96 -7.05
C LEU A 31 -1.56 9.59 -6.10
N PHE A 32 -1.61 9.14 -4.85
CA PHE A 32 -2.53 9.71 -3.86
C PHE A 32 -2.24 11.19 -3.56
N MET A 33 -1.03 11.68 -3.80
CA MET A 33 -0.70 13.09 -3.62
C MET A 33 -1.47 14.03 -4.56
N HIS A 34 -2.12 13.53 -5.61
CA HIS A 34 -3.09 14.33 -6.37
C HIS A 34 -4.29 14.74 -5.53
N ALA A 35 -4.72 13.92 -4.58
CA ALA A 35 -5.83 14.19 -3.68
C ALA A 35 -5.31 14.82 -2.37
N GLN A 36 -4.74 16.02 -2.45
CA GLN A 36 -4.03 16.66 -1.34
C GLN A 36 -4.84 16.74 -0.04
N THR A 37 -6.15 16.92 -0.13
CA THR A 37 -7.04 16.95 1.05
C THR A 37 -7.15 15.59 1.73
N ASN A 38 -7.06 14.51 0.97
CA ASN A 38 -7.36 13.15 1.43
C ASN A 38 -6.12 12.33 1.76
N VAL A 39 -4.94 12.72 1.28
CA VAL A 39 -3.74 11.89 1.41
C VAL A 39 -3.37 11.62 2.87
N ILE A 40 -3.44 12.62 3.74
CA ILE A 40 -3.10 12.44 5.16
C ILE A 40 -4.11 11.55 5.89
N PRO A 41 -5.44 11.78 5.80
CA PRO A 41 -6.42 10.85 6.35
C PRO A 41 -6.27 9.41 5.81
N LEU A 42 -5.98 9.26 4.52
CA LEU A 42 -5.76 7.95 3.90
C LEU A 42 -4.52 7.24 4.46
N LEU A 43 -3.41 7.97 4.63
CA LEU A 43 -2.20 7.44 5.25
C LEU A 43 -2.45 6.99 6.69
N SER A 44 -3.22 7.77 7.45
CA SER A 44 -3.59 7.43 8.84
C SER A 44 -4.44 6.17 8.88
N LEU A 45 -5.45 6.06 8.01
CA LEU A 45 -6.27 4.85 7.89
C LEU A 45 -5.42 3.64 7.48
N GLY A 46 -4.59 3.77 6.47
CA GLY A 46 -3.71 2.69 5.99
C GLY A 46 -2.77 2.21 7.09
N THR A 47 -2.17 3.13 7.84
CA THR A 47 -1.31 2.80 8.97
C THR A 47 -2.07 2.03 10.05
N SER A 48 -3.25 2.50 10.45
CA SER A 48 -4.05 1.82 11.47
C SER A 48 -4.48 0.42 11.03
N ILE A 49 -4.83 0.23 9.76
CA ILE A 49 -5.15 -1.10 9.21
C ILE A 49 -3.94 -2.04 9.30
N LEU A 50 -2.75 -1.54 9.04
CA LEU A 50 -1.55 -2.37 9.03
C LEU A 50 -0.98 -2.65 10.43
N THR A 51 -1.24 -1.79 11.41
CA THR A 51 -0.52 -1.82 12.71
C THR A 51 -1.40 -1.94 13.95
N GLU A 52 -2.70 -1.63 13.86
CA GLU A 52 -3.57 -1.47 15.03
C GLU A 52 -4.78 -2.40 15.04
N GLN A 53 -4.95 -3.27 14.04
CA GLN A 53 -6.08 -4.19 13.97
C GLN A 53 -5.84 -5.43 14.83
N GLU A 54 -6.93 -6.00 15.35
CA GLU A 54 -6.91 -7.27 16.09
C GLU A 54 -6.67 -8.47 15.17
N LEU A 55 -7.02 -8.34 13.88
CA LEU A 55 -6.81 -9.40 12.91
C LEU A 55 -5.31 -9.73 12.81
N ASP A 56 -4.99 -11.01 12.90
CA ASP A 56 -3.63 -11.49 12.71
C ASP A 56 -3.04 -11.02 11.38
N ALA A 57 -1.80 -10.51 11.41
CA ALA A 57 -1.15 -9.92 10.25
C ALA A 57 -0.99 -10.90 9.09
N LYS A 58 -0.76 -12.18 9.37
CA LYS A 58 -0.65 -13.24 8.35
C LYS A 58 -1.98 -13.43 7.63
N LEU A 59 -3.09 -13.46 8.36
CA LEU A 59 -4.44 -13.59 7.77
C LEU A 59 -4.79 -12.34 6.95
N ARG A 60 -4.44 -11.16 7.42
CA ARG A 60 -4.60 -9.91 6.67
C ARG A 60 -3.89 -9.98 5.31
N GLU A 61 -2.61 -10.37 5.31
CA GLU A 61 -1.84 -10.44 4.06
C GLU A 61 -2.36 -11.52 3.11
N LEU A 62 -2.81 -12.67 3.61
CA LEU A 62 -3.47 -13.68 2.79
C LEU A 62 -4.72 -13.14 2.11
N ALA A 63 -5.55 -12.38 2.83
CA ALA A 63 -6.74 -11.75 2.28
C ALA A 63 -6.39 -10.71 1.20
N ILE A 64 -5.39 -9.86 1.45
CA ILE A 64 -4.91 -8.84 0.50
C ILE A 64 -4.42 -9.53 -0.78
N LEU A 65 -3.59 -10.55 -0.67
CA LEU A 65 -3.08 -11.30 -1.82
C LEU A 65 -4.19 -11.98 -2.60
N ARG A 66 -5.21 -12.54 -1.92
CA ARG A 66 -6.35 -13.15 -2.60
C ARG A 66 -7.15 -12.12 -3.41
N VAL A 67 -7.43 -10.95 -2.83
CA VAL A 67 -8.10 -9.86 -3.54
C VAL A 67 -7.26 -9.38 -4.72
N ALA A 68 -5.96 -9.19 -4.54
CA ALA A 68 -5.06 -8.79 -5.60
C ALA A 68 -5.07 -9.78 -6.77
N HIS A 69 -5.07 -11.09 -6.48
CA HIS A 69 -5.17 -12.13 -7.51
C HIS A 69 -6.51 -12.07 -8.26
N LEU A 70 -7.62 -12.04 -7.52
CA LEU A 70 -8.98 -12.05 -8.11
C LEU A 70 -9.27 -10.80 -8.97
N THR A 71 -8.69 -9.67 -8.62
CA THR A 71 -8.88 -8.40 -9.34
C THR A 71 -7.83 -8.12 -10.41
N GLY A 72 -6.84 -9.00 -10.54
CA GLY A 72 -5.71 -8.77 -11.45
C GLY A 72 -4.81 -7.60 -11.06
N ALA A 73 -4.79 -7.21 -9.78
CA ALA A 73 -4.00 -6.10 -9.26
C ALA A 73 -2.53 -6.49 -9.08
N ASN A 74 -1.79 -6.58 -10.18
CA ASN A 74 -0.40 -7.05 -10.18
C ASN A 74 0.53 -6.19 -9.32
N TYR A 75 0.32 -4.87 -9.27
CA TYR A 75 1.09 -3.98 -8.41
C TYR A 75 0.89 -4.34 -6.93
N GLU A 76 -0.34 -4.48 -6.49
CA GLU A 76 -0.68 -4.85 -5.11
C GLU A 76 -0.08 -6.21 -4.75
N TRP A 77 -0.23 -7.21 -5.62
CA TRP A 77 0.40 -8.52 -5.46
C TRP A 77 1.92 -8.39 -5.24
N THR A 78 2.59 -7.66 -6.12
CA THR A 78 4.05 -7.50 -6.07
C THR A 78 4.52 -6.83 -4.79
N GLN A 79 3.79 -5.83 -4.30
CA GLN A 79 4.13 -5.13 -3.08
C GLN A 79 3.86 -5.98 -1.82
N HIS A 80 2.76 -6.75 -1.82
CA HIS A 80 2.33 -7.49 -0.63
C HIS A 80 2.97 -8.88 -0.46
N VAL A 81 3.48 -9.52 -1.50
CA VAL A 81 4.19 -10.82 -1.35
C VAL A 81 5.35 -10.73 -0.34
N PRO A 82 6.30 -9.78 -0.43
CA PRO A 82 7.36 -9.69 0.56
C PRO A 82 6.84 -9.35 1.97
N ILE A 83 5.81 -8.52 2.09
CA ILE A 83 5.19 -8.19 3.38
C ILE A 83 4.55 -9.45 3.99
N ALA A 84 3.81 -10.21 3.20
CA ALA A 84 3.20 -11.47 3.63
C ALA A 84 4.26 -12.45 4.17
N LYS A 85 5.38 -12.60 3.49
CA LYS A 85 6.49 -13.45 3.96
C LYS A 85 7.05 -13.00 5.30
N GLN A 86 7.15 -11.70 5.53
CA GLN A 86 7.57 -11.14 6.83
C GLN A 86 6.59 -11.47 7.96
N THR A 87 5.30 -11.66 7.66
CA THR A 87 4.28 -12.07 8.63
C THR A 87 4.18 -13.59 8.82
N GLY A 88 5.01 -14.36 8.14
CA GLY A 88 5.06 -15.82 8.25
C GLY A 88 4.24 -16.58 7.20
N VAL A 89 3.76 -15.92 6.15
CA VAL A 89 3.18 -16.60 4.99
C VAL A 89 4.26 -17.34 4.22
N THR A 90 4.07 -18.63 3.97
CA THR A 90 5.03 -19.47 3.24
C THR A 90 4.89 -19.30 1.73
N ASP A 91 5.93 -19.69 0.98
CA ASP A 91 5.89 -19.71 -0.48
C ASP A 91 4.79 -20.64 -0.99
N ALA A 92 4.55 -21.76 -0.33
CA ALA A 92 3.47 -22.69 -0.67
C ALA A 92 2.09 -22.03 -0.49
N GLN A 93 1.91 -21.24 0.57
CA GLN A 93 0.66 -20.50 0.81
C GLN A 93 0.46 -19.39 -0.24
N VAL A 94 1.52 -18.66 -0.61
CA VAL A 94 1.44 -17.68 -1.70
C VAL A 94 1.03 -18.34 -3.02
N ALA A 95 1.63 -19.49 -3.35
CA ALA A 95 1.29 -20.24 -4.55
C ALA A 95 -0.17 -20.74 -4.53
N ALA A 96 -0.67 -21.18 -3.38
CA ALA A 96 -2.03 -21.68 -3.21
C ALA A 96 -3.12 -20.60 -3.31
N ILE A 97 -2.77 -19.32 -3.21
CA ILE A 97 -3.73 -18.21 -3.38
C ILE A 97 -4.15 -18.01 -4.84
N ARG A 98 -3.34 -18.40 -5.79
CA ARG A 98 -3.58 -18.27 -7.23
C ARG A 98 -4.61 -19.24 -7.79
#